data_6f047642665802e4b552bf18fecc86da
#
_entry.id   6f047642665802e4b552bf18fecc86da
#
_cell.length_a   1.000
_cell.length_b   1.000
_cell.length_c   1.000
_cell.angle_alpha   90.00
_cell.angle_beta   90.00
_cell.angle_gamma   90.00
#
_symmetry.space_group_name_H-M   'P 1'
#
loop_
_entity.id
_entity.type
_entity.pdbx_description
1 polymer ?
#
loop_
_entity_poly.entity_id
_entity_poly.type
_entity_poly.pdbx_seq_one_letter_code
_entity_poly.pdbx_strand_id
1 'polypeptide(L)'
;MMRLKLITIFTFIICIESFAQKSGELYDTISKLDSTFFRALNECDLKKYESFLAFDYEFYHDKQGLTVSKANEMKSMGLFCGEQRERQQIKRVLIKESLEVYPIANYGAIENGEHIFHLVIDENTSKPISKAKFTSIWRFDNNEWELARTISYNHIAYGKIQLDDKILKLYEGDYQATDRIVNIKKEGKTLKMTDLVDKKEVWSAEMLAETEDTFYLNQNNIQIKFIQKEGKVEKLAVYENRTLIEEIKKIK
;
A
#
# COMPACT_ATOMS: atom_id res chain seq x y z
N MET A 1 -36.38 53.20 -37.51
CA MET A 1 -36.28 52.50 -36.19
C MET A 1 -35.95 51.04 -36.42
N MET A 2 -34.69 50.70 -36.27
CA MET A 2 -34.16 49.33 -36.49
C MET A 2 -34.14 48.61 -35.14
N ARG A 3 -34.95 47.55 -34.97
CA ARG A 3 -34.99 46.76 -33.74
C ARG A 3 -33.84 45.75 -33.75
N LEU A 4 -32.85 46.01 -32.90
CA LEU A 4 -31.74 45.06 -32.65
C LEU A 4 -32.28 43.88 -31.84
N LYS A 5 -32.31 42.68 -32.45
CA LYS A 5 -32.63 41.44 -31.72
C LYS A 5 -31.37 40.94 -31.03
N LEU A 6 -31.37 41.01 -29.69
CA LEU A 6 -30.33 40.44 -28.84
C LEU A 6 -30.50 38.92 -28.85
N ILE A 7 -29.56 38.19 -29.47
CA ILE A 7 -29.50 36.73 -29.41
C ILE A 7 -28.66 36.37 -28.18
N THR A 8 -29.29 35.91 -27.11
CA THR A 8 -28.62 35.37 -25.94
C THR A 8 -28.16 33.94 -26.25
N ILE A 9 -26.86 33.76 -26.46
CA ILE A 9 -26.25 32.46 -26.58
C ILE A 9 -26.13 31.86 -25.16
N PHE A 10 -26.96 30.86 -24.87
CA PHE A 10 -26.87 30.09 -23.62
C PHE A 10 -25.77 29.03 -23.80
N THR A 11 -24.57 29.34 -23.31
CA THR A 11 -23.45 28.36 -23.29
C THR A 11 -23.75 27.33 -22.22
N PHE A 12 -24.21 26.15 -22.61
CA PHE A 12 -24.39 25.01 -21.71
C PHE A 12 -23.00 24.49 -21.37
N ILE A 13 -22.47 24.83 -20.18
CA ILE A 13 -21.27 24.23 -19.63
C ILE A 13 -21.67 22.83 -19.16
N ILE A 14 -21.37 21.81 -19.97
CA ILE A 14 -21.48 20.42 -19.55
C ILE A 14 -20.33 20.20 -18.57
N CYS A 15 -20.61 20.28 -17.27
CA CYS A 15 -19.72 19.74 -16.25
C CYS A 15 -19.67 18.22 -16.44
N ILE A 16 -18.61 17.72 -17.05
CA ILE A 16 -18.31 16.30 -17.03
C ILE A 16 -17.80 16.00 -15.62
N GLU A 17 -18.69 15.51 -14.77
CA GLU A 17 -18.30 15.02 -13.46
C GLU A 17 -17.42 13.78 -13.68
N SER A 18 -16.16 13.88 -13.26
CA SER A 18 -15.20 12.78 -13.34
C SER A 18 -15.42 11.87 -12.13
N PHE A 19 -16.33 10.90 -12.29
CA PHE A 19 -16.50 9.84 -11.30
C PHE A 19 -15.43 8.75 -11.48
N ALA A 20 -15.03 8.13 -10.36
CA ALA A 20 -14.25 6.92 -10.39
C ALA A 20 -14.95 5.87 -11.26
N GLN A 21 -14.26 5.40 -12.28
CA GLN A 21 -14.81 4.38 -13.16
C GLN A 21 -14.37 3.00 -12.65
N LYS A 22 -15.36 2.16 -12.34
CA LYS A 22 -15.18 0.72 -12.08
C LYS A 22 -15.69 -0.14 -13.25
N SER A 23 -15.95 0.51 -14.39
CA SER A 23 -16.39 -0.11 -15.65
C SER A 23 -16.26 0.88 -16.80
N GLY A 24 -16.30 0.37 -18.04
CA GLY A 24 -16.23 1.16 -19.27
C GLY A 24 -14.88 1.04 -19.97
N GLU A 25 -14.79 1.56 -21.19
CA GLU A 25 -13.66 1.34 -22.11
C GLU A 25 -12.31 1.74 -21.50
N LEU A 26 -12.23 2.90 -20.82
CA LEU A 26 -10.99 3.33 -20.18
C LEU A 26 -10.59 2.39 -19.04
N TYR A 27 -11.56 2.01 -18.19
CA TYR A 27 -11.33 1.05 -17.10
C TYR A 27 -10.82 -0.29 -17.63
N ASP A 28 -11.47 -0.83 -18.67
CA ASP A 28 -11.11 -2.12 -19.25
C ASP A 28 -9.70 -2.06 -19.88
N THR A 29 -9.36 -0.93 -20.54
CA THR A 29 -8.04 -0.69 -21.11
C THR A 29 -6.97 -0.67 -20.05
N ILE A 30 -7.11 0.16 -19.02
CA ILE A 30 -6.10 0.30 -17.95
C ILE A 30 -5.99 -0.98 -17.12
N SER A 31 -7.11 -1.63 -16.79
CA SER A 31 -7.11 -2.93 -16.09
C SER A 31 -6.37 -4.02 -16.86
N LYS A 32 -6.48 -4.03 -18.19
CA LYS A 32 -5.74 -4.95 -19.06
C LYS A 32 -4.25 -4.62 -19.09
N LEU A 33 -3.90 -3.33 -19.12
CA LEU A 33 -2.50 -2.87 -19.06
C LEU A 33 -1.85 -3.27 -17.74
N ASP A 34 -2.49 -2.99 -16.58
CA ASP A 34 -2.05 -3.42 -15.25
C ASP A 34 -1.82 -4.94 -15.20
N SER A 35 -2.83 -5.70 -15.61
CA SER A 35 -2.75 -7.16 -15.60
C SER A 35 -1.58 -7.70 -16.44
N THR A 36 -1.34 -7.08 -17.62
CA THR A 36 -0.25 -7.52 -18.52
C THR A 36 1.11 -7.10 -18.00
N PHE A 37 1.23 -5.88 -17.45
CA PHE A 37 2.44 -5.34 -16.85
C PHE A 37 2.88 -6.18 -15.65
N PHE A 38 1.97 -6.45 -14.70
CA PHE A 38 2.32 -7.23 -13.53
C PHE A 38 2.46 -8.73 -13.78
N ARG A 39 1.84 -9.25 -14.84
CA ARG A 39 2.16 -10.60 -15.32
C ARG A 39 3.60 -10.68 -15.80
N ALA A 40 4.05 -9.70 -16.60
CA ALA A 40 5.44 -9.65 -17.04
C ALA A 40 6.42 -9.57 -15.85
N LEU A 41 6.10 -8.78 -14.81
CA LEU A 41 6.87 -8.75 -13.58
C LEU A 41 6.89 -10.11 -12.86
N ASN A 42 5.72 -10.72 -12.66
CA ASN A 42 5.60 -11.99 -11.95
C ASN A 42 6.32 -13.15 -12.65
N GLU A 43 6.36 -13.12 -13.97
CA GLU A 43 7.06 -14.10 -14.83
C GLU A 43 8.53 -13.71 -15.10
N CYS A 44 8.94 -12.50 -14.71
CA CYS A 44 10.26 -11.93 -15.01
C CYS A 44 10.54 -11.82 -16.52
N ASP A 45 9.52 -11.56 -17.31
CA ASP A 45 9.68 -11.11 -18.70
C ASP A 45 10.08 -9.62 -18.72
N LEU A 46 11.38 -9.38 -18.42
CA LEU A 46 11.93 -8.03 -18.30
C LEU A 46 11.79 -7.21 -19.60
N LYS A 47 11.84 -7.87 -20.75
CA LYS A 47 11.64 -7.18 -22.03
C LYS A 47 10.21 -6.66 -22.18
N LYS A 48 9.22 -7.48 -21.81
CA LYS A 48 7.81 -7.08 -21.82
C LYS A 48 7.53 -6.03 -20.75
N TYR A 49 8.07 -6.20 -19.54
CA TYR A 49 7.97 -5.22 -18.45
C TYR A 49 8.49 -3.84 -18.89
N GLU A 50 9.71 -3.81 -19.46
CA GLU A 50 10.35 -2.59 -19.97
C GLU A 50 9.52 -1.88 -21.04
N SER A 51 8.80 -2.61 -21.89
CA SER A 51 8.02 -2.03 -22.98
C SER A 51 6.83 -1.18 -22.52
N PHE A 52 6.42 -1.30 -21.26
CA PHE A 52 5.37 -0.45 -20.68
C PHE A 52 5.90 0.84 -20.08
N LEU A 53 7.18 0.91 -19.71
CA LEU A 53 7.73 2.04 -18.97
C LEU A 53 8.01 3.23 -19.88
N ALA A 54 7.53 4.40 -19.47
CA ALA A 54 7.93 5.66 -20.08
C ALA A 54 9.43 5.90 -19.86
N PHE A 55 10.09 6.62 -20.77
CA PHE A 55 11.51 6.95 -20.64
C PHE A 55 11.83 7.68 -19.33
N ASP A 56 10.94 8.59 -18.94
CA ASP A 56 11.01 9.40 -17.74
C ASP A 56 10.25 8.80 -16.54
N TYR A 57 10.08 7.47 -16.52
CA TYR A 57 9.38 6.74 -15.47
C TYR A 57 9.96 7.06 -14.07
N GLU A 58 9.07 7.20 -13.08
CA GLU A 58 9.43 7.33 -11.68
C GLU A 58 8.62 6.37 -10.83
N PHE A 59 9.32 5.70 -9.91
CA PHE A 59 8.72 4.82 -8.92
C PHE A 59 8.95 5.34 -7.51
N TYR A 60 7.86 5.62 -6.80
CA TYR A 60 7.87 6.08 -5.43
C TYR A 60 7.44 4.94 -4.52
N HIS A 61 8.30 4.52 -3.62
CA HIS A 61 8.03 3.41 -2.70
C HIS A 61 8.22 3.86 -1.26
N ASP A 62 7.20 3.69 -0.40
CA ASP A 62 7.21 4.18 0.99
C ASP A 62 8.37 3.64 1.84
N LYS A 63 8.89 2.45 1.52
CA LYS A 63 9.99 1.80 2.26
C LYS A 63 11.34 1.86 1.55
N GLN A 64 11.38 2.01 0.23
CA GLN A 64 12.61 1.96 -0.57
C GLN A 64 13.01 3.34 -1.13
N GLY A 65 12.08 4.29 -1.12
CA GLY A 65 12.30 5.64 -1.63
C GLY A 65 11.99 5.78 -3.12
N LEU A 66 12.65 6.71 -3.77
CA LEU A 66 12.42 7.10 -5.16
C LEU A 66 13.42 6.44 -6.10
N THR A 67 12.90 5.78 -7.14
CA THR A 67 13.66 5.37 -8.33
C THR A 67 13.29 6.28 -9.49
N VAL A 68 14.28 6.96 -10.07
CA VAL A 68 14.11 7.87 -11.21
C VAL A 68 14.69 7.24 -12.45
N SER A 69 13.95 7.29 -13.54
CA SER A 69 14.22 6.79 -14.88
C SER A 69 13.95 5.29 -15.09
N LYS A 70 13.48 4.99 -16.29
CA LYS A 70 13.33 3.63 -16.81
C LYS A 70 14.60 2.78 -16.64
N ALA A 71 15.78 3.36 -16.91
CA ALA A 71 17.04 2.64 -16.82
C ALA A 71 17.36 2.17 -15.37
N ASN A 72 17.10 3.01 -14.38
CA ASN A 72 17.31 2.64 -12.98
C ASN A 72 16.27 1.62 -12.50
N GLU A 73 15.01 1.74 -12.96
CA GLU A 73 13.98 0.74 -12.68
C GLU A 73 14.38 -0.63 -13.27
N MET A 74 14.82 -0.67 -14.51
CA MET A 74 15.27 -1.92 -15.13
C MET A 74 16.47 -2.55 -14.43
N LYS A 75 17.38 -1.73 -13.88
CA LYS A 75 18.48 -2.23 -13.05
C LYS A 75 17.94 -2.89 -11.76
N SER A 76 16.98 -2.27 -11.09
CA SER A 76 16.33 -2.82 -9.89
C SER A 76 15.59 -4.11 -10.19
N MET A 77 14.87 -4.15 -11.32
CA MET A 77 14.14 -5.34 -11.76
C MET A 77 15.07 -6.48 -12.19
N GLY A 78 16.23 -6.16 -12.74
CA GLY A 78 17.28 -7.15 -13.01
C GLY A 78 17.78 -7.87 -11.76
N LEU A 79 17.95 -7.13 -10.65
CA LEU A 79 18.30 -7.72 -9.34
C LEU A 79 17.11 -8.52 -8.76
N PHE A 80 15.91 -7.99 -8.85
CA PHE A 80 14.70 -8.66 -8.37
C PHE A 80 14.45 -9.99 -9.08
N CYS A 81 14.60 -10.03 -10.39
CA CYS A 81 14.39 -11.21 -11.23
C CYS A 81 15.61 -12.16 -11.29
N GLY A 82 16.79 -11.69 -10.87
CA GLY A 82 18.02 -12.49 -10.76
C GLY A 82 18.19 -13.09 -9.38
N GLU A 83 19.24 -12.66 -8.68
CA GLU A 83 19.66 -13.22 -7.40
C GLU A 83 18.57 -13.25 -6.32
N GLN A 84 17.68 -12.25 -6.29
CA GLN A 84 16.61 -12.21 -5.29
C GLN A 84 15.57 -13.30 -5.57
N ARG A 85 15.21 -13.52 -6.84
CA ARG A 85 14.24 -14.55 -7.22
C ARG A 85 14.73 -15.96 -6.90
N GLU A 86 16.01 -16.24 -7.05
CA GLU A 86 16.62 -17.54 -6.67
C GLU A 86 16.46 -17.83 -5.18
N ARG A 87 16.51 -16.79 -4.34
CA ARG A 87 16.32 -16.91 -2.88
C ARG A 87 14.86 -16.92 -2.47
N GLN A 88 14.03 -16.11 -3.14
CA GLN A 88 12.66 -15.87 -2.73
C GLN A 88 11.84 -15.32 -3.90
N GLN A 89 10.97 -16.13 -4.45
CA GLN A 89 10.07 -15.70 -5.50
C GLN A 89 8.84 -15.02 -4.92
N ILE A 90 8.63 -13.75 -5.31
CA ILE A 90 7.48 -12.95 -4.92
C ILE A 90 6.62 -12.67 -6.16
N LYS A 91 5.29 -12.77 -5.99
CA LYS A 91 4.34 -12.35 -7.03
C LYS A 91 3.36 -11.31 -6.47
N ARG A 92 2.99 -10.36 -7.30
CA ARG A 92 1.95 -9.38 -7.03
C ARG A 92 0.60 -9.90 -7.52
N VAL A 93 -0.44 -9.75 -6.69
CA VAL A 93 -1.84 -10.07 -7.01
C VAL A 93 -2.71 -8.85 -6.75
N LEU A 94 -3.42 -8.37 -7.77
CA LEU A 94 -4.35 -7.25 -7.66
C LEU A 94 -5.60 -7.67 -6.85
N ILE A 95 -6.04 -6.81 -5.94
CA ILE A 95 -7.38 -6.90 -5.33
C ILE A 95 -8.35 -6.20 -6.30
N LYS A 96 -8.99 -6.97 -7.17
CA LYS A 96 -9.81 -6.45 -8.28
C LYS A 96 -10.85 -5.42 -7.87
N GLU A 97 -11.51 -5.65 -6.74
CA GLU A 97 -12.58 -4.81 -6.22
C GLU A 97 -12.11 -3.41 -5.79
N SER A 98 -10.80 -3.27 -5.55
CA SER A 98 -10.16 -2.01 -5.16
C SER A 98 -9.76 -1.14 -6.35
N LEU A 99 -9.79 -1.69 -7.58
CA LEU A 99 -9.32 -0.98 -8.75
C LEU A 99 -10.27 0.16 -9.12
N GLU A 100 -9.73 1.34 -9.30
CA GLU A 100 -10.42 2.54 -9.72
C GLU A 100 -9.61 3.25 -10.79
N VAL A 101 -10.25 3.72 -11.84
CA VAL A 101 -9.61 4.43 -12.94
C VAL A 101 -10.25 5.80 -13.14
N TYR A 102 -9.43 6.82 -13.33
CA TYR A 102 -9.84 8.20 -13.54
C TYR A 102 -9.15 8.76 -14.78
N PRO A 103 -9.87 9.42 -15.71
CA PRO A 103 -9.24 10.06 -16.84
C PRO A 103 -8.44 11.30 -16.40
N ILE A 104 -7.29 11.53 -17.04
CA ILE A 104 -6.56 12.80 -17.00
C ILE A 104 -6.71 13.46 -18.37
N ALA A 105 -7.40 14.61 -18.42
CA ALA A 105 -7.67 15.32 -19.66
C ALA A 105 -6.36 15.60 -20.44
N ASN A 106 -6.35 15.25 -21.72
CA ASN A 106 -5.21 15.45 -22.65
C ASN A 106 -3.90 14.80 -22.21
N TYR A 107 -3.96 13.79 -21.32
CA TYR A 107 -2.75 13.12 -20.83
C TYR A 107 -2.88 11.59 -20.80
N GLY A 108 -3.94 11.06 -20.16
CA GLY A 108 -4.09 9.62 -19.97
C GLY A 108 -5.02 9.26 -18.83
N ALA A 109 -4.53 8.47 -17.86
CA ALA A 109 -5.34 7.98 -16.74
C ALA A 109 -4.56 7.87 -15.42
N ILE A 110 -5.28 8.03 -14.30
CA ILE A 110 -4.87 7.60 -12.97
C ILE A 110 -5.52 6.25 -12.72
N GLU A 111 -4.74 5.34 -12.20
CA GLU A 111 -5.17 4.06 -11.69
C GLU A 111 -4.86 3.99 -10.21
N ASN A 112 -5.85 3.67 -9.37
CA ASN A 112 -5.69 3.41 -7.94
C ASN A 112 -6.11 1.99 -7.62
N GLY A 113 -5.46 1.38 -6.63
CA GLY A 113 -5.86 0.06 -6.18
C GLY A 113 -5.06 -0.44 -4.99
N GLU A 114 -5.37 -1.67 -4.61
CA GLU A 114 -4.66 -2.42 -3.60
C GLU A 114 -4.16 -3.75 -4.18
N HIS A 115 -3.03 -4.21 -3.69
CA HIS A 115 -2.46 -5.47 -4.11
C HIS A 115 -1.88 -6.24 -2.93
N ILE A 116 -1.79 -7.55 -3.09
CA ILE A 116 -1.15 -8.45 -2.13
C ILE A 116 0.10 -9.03 -2.79
N PHE A 117 1.20 -9.00 -2.05
CA PHE A 117 2.41 -9.72 -2.42
C PHE A 117 2.39 -11.09 -1.78
N HIS A 118 2.64 -12.11 -2.59
CA HIS A 118 2.69 -13.50 -2.18
C HIS A 118 4.11 -14.03 -2.31
N LEU A 119 4.57 -14.75 -1.30
CA LEU A 119 5.72 -15.63 -1.41
C LEU A 119 5.28 -16.92 -2.11
N VAL A 120 5.90 -17.25 -3.22
CA VAL A 120 5.71 -18.53 -3.93
C VAL A 120 6.49 -19.60 -3.16
N ILE A 121 5.80 -20.67 -2.77
CA ILE A 121 6.38 -21.81 -2.06
C ILE A 121 6.70 -22.92 -3.05
N ASP A 122 5.77 -23.19 -3.94
CA ASP A 122 5.89 -24.13 -5.06
C ASP A 122 4.95 -23.72 -6.22
N GLU A 123 4.87 -24.52 -7.26
CA GLU A 123 4.07 -24.23 -8.46
C GLU A 123 2.58 -23.97 -8.17
N ASN A 124 2.03 -24.60 -7.14
CA ASN A 124 0.62 -24.53 -6.78
C ASN A 124 0.32 -23.79 -5.49
N THR A 125 1.36 -23.45 -4.71
CA THR A 125 1.21 -22.90 -3.37
C THR A 125 1.91 -21.57 -3.23
N SER A 126 1.19 -20.58 -2.72
CA SER A 126 1.78 -19.30 -2.32
C SER A 126 1.07 -18.77 -1.08
N LYS A 127 1.77 -18.00 -0.26
CA LYS A 127 1.20 -17.37 0.93
C LYS A 127 1.33 -15.86 0.86
N PRO A 128 0.32 -15.09 1.33
CA PRO A 128 0.42 -13.64 1.40
C PRO A 128 1.49 -13.24 2.42
N ILE A 129 2.30 -12.25 2.07
CA ILE A 129 3.37 -11.71 2.93
C ILE A 129 3.21 -10.22 3.21
N SER A 130 2.56 -9.48 2.32
CA SER A 130 2.24 -8.07 2.54
C SER A 130 1.10 -7.61 1.63
N LYS A 131 0.44 -6.54 2.05
CA LYS A 131 -0.55 -5.78 1.28
C LYS A 131 -0.06 -4.35 1.13
N ALA A 132 -0.35 -3.72 0.00
CA ALA A 132 -0.07 -2.30 -0.20
C ALA A 132 -1.15 -1.63 -1.04
N LYS A 133 -1.18 -0.30 -1.01
CA LYS A 133 -1.91 0.56 -1.94
C LYS A 133 -0.98 1.02 -3.04
N PHE A 134 -1.57 1.32 -4.20
CA PHE A 134 -0.81 1.93 -5.27
C PHE A 134 -1.64 2.97 -6.03
N THR A 135 -0.92 3.89 -6.64
CA THR A 135 -1.42 4.82 -7.65
C THR A 135 -0.46 4.76 -8.83
N SER A 136 -0.99 4.46 -10.00
CA SER A 136 -0.25 4.48 -11.27
C SER A 136 -0.76 5.61 -12.17
N ILE A 137 0.14 6.27 -12.88
CA ILE A 137 -0.19 7.27 -13.89
C ILE A 137 0.21 6.72 -15.25
N TRP A 138 -0.80 6.41 -16.05
CA TRP A 138 -0.66 5.97 -17.43
C TRP A 138 -0.75 7.17 -18.36
N ARG A 139 0.28 7.38 -19.17
CA ARG A 139 0.31 8.39 -20.23
C ARG A 139 -0.10 7.77 -21.56
N PHE A 140 -0.98 8.46 -22.29
CA PHE A 140 -1.34 8.09 -23.66
C PHE A 140 -0.68 9.08 -24.62
N ASP A 141 0.32 8.63 -25.33
CA ASP A 141 1.06 9.44 -26.31
C ASP A 141 1.32 8.62 -27.59
N ASN A 142 1.26 9.26 -28.75
CA ASN A 142 1.49 8.63 -30.05
C ASN A 142 0.67 7.33 -30.27
N ASN A 143 -0.57 7.27 -29.78
CA ASN A 143 -1.46 6.10 -29.78
C ASN A 143 -0.97 4.89 -28.96
N GLU A 144 -0.06 5.11 -28.05
CA GLU A 144 0.46 4.08 -27.14
C GLU A 144 0.28 4.49 -25.68
N TRP A 145 0.07 3.49 -24.82
CA TRP A 145 0.01 3.68 -23.37
C TRP A 145 1.37 3.36 -22.75
N GLU A 146 1.87 4.29 -21.96
CA GLU A 146 3.09 4.14 -21.18
C GLU A 146 2.80 4.37 -19.69
N LEU A 147 3.44 3.61 -18.83
CA LEU A 147 3.44 3.82 -17.39
C LEU A 147 4.46 4.91 -17.06
N ALA A 148 3.96 6.11 -16.71
CA ALA A 148 4.79 7.27 -16.43
C ALA A 148 5.22 7.35 -14.97
N ARG A 149 4.33 7.01 -14.03
CA ARG A 149 4.58 7.07 -12.57
C ARG A 149 3.90 5.91 -11.87
N THR A 150 4.55 5.41 -10.82
CA THR A 150 3.94 4.49 -9.85
C THR A 150 4.28 4.93 -8.45
N ILE A 151 3.28 5.01 -7.58
CA ILE A 151 3.42 5.27 -6.16
C ILE A 151 2.91 4.02 -5.44
N SER A 152 3.78 3.32 -4.70
CA SER A 152 3.41 2.15 -3.90
C SER A 152 3.62 2.47 -2.43
N TYR A 153 2.55 2.39 -1.64
CA TYR A 153 2.53 2.90 -0.28
C TYR A 153 1.62 2.10 0.64
N ASN A 154 1.72 2.37 1.94
CA ASN A 154 0.96 1.68 2.97
C ASN A 154 1.22 0.17 2.95
N HIS A 155 2.52 -0.22 2.88
CA HIS A 155 2.91 -1.63 2.94
C HIS A 155 2.72 -2.20 4.34
N ILE A 156 1.75 -3.08 4.48
CA ILE A 156 1.42 -3.80 5.71
C ILE A 156 1.88 -5.25 5.56
N ALA A 157 2.76 -5.71 6.44
CA ALA A 157 3.21 -7.09 6.43
C ALA A 157 2.14 -8.04 7.00
N TYR A 158 1.94 -9.19 6.38
CA TYR A 158 1.16 -10.28 6.98
C TYR A 158 2.09 -11.12 7.84
N GLY A 159 2.06 -10.91 9.17
CA GLY A 159 2.69 -11.73 10.19
C GLY A 159 4.08 -12.25 9.80
N LYS A 160 5.09 -11.38 9.79
CA LYS A 160 6.42 -11.73 9.29
C LYS A 160 7.11 -12.78 10.11
N ILE A 161 6.87 -12.76 11.43
CA ILE A 161 7.46 -13.73 12.37
C ILE A 161 6.42 -14.22 13.37
N GLN A 162 6.57 -15.46 13.79
CA GLN A 162 5.86 -15.97 14.97
C GLN A 162 6.80 -15.82 16.16
N LEU A 163 6.36 -15.07 17.14
CA LEU A 163 7.09 -14.89 18.39
C LEU A 163 6.73 -16.00 19.38
N ASP A 164 7.71 -16.33 20.23
CA ASP A 164 7.46 -17.18 21.38
C ASP A 164 6.43 -16.55 22.33
N ASP A 165 5.62 -17.38 22.95
CA ASP A 165 4.61 -16.96 23.93
C ASP A 165 5.20 -16.13 25.08
N LYS A 166 6.46 -16.39 25.47
CA LYS A 166 7.17 -15.61 26.47
C LYS A 166 7.43 -14.18 26.02
N ILE A 167 7.79 -13.97 24.77
CA ILE A 167 8.03 -12.63 24.19
C ILE A 167 6.72 -11.88 24.11
N LEU A 168 5.66 -12.50 23.58
CA LEU A 168 4.33 -11.86 23.49
C LEU A 168 3.83 -11.42 24.86
N LYS A 169 4.01 -12.25 25.89
CA LYS A 169 3.60 -11.93 27.28
C LYS A 169 4.34 -10.75 27.90
N LEU A 170 5.57 -10.43 27.47
CA LEU A 170 6.29 -9.23 27.94
C LEU A 170 5.55 -7.94 27.62
N TYR A 171 4.81 -7.94 26.52
CA TYR A 171 4.12 -6.76 26.00
C TYR A 171 2.69 -6.62 26.53
N GLU A 172 2.13 -7.66 27.17
CA GLU A 172 0.81 -7.56 27.78
C GLU A 172 0.78 -6.51 28.87
N GLY A 173 -0.34 -5.82 28.98
CA GLY A 173 -0.62 -4.85 30.03
C GLY A 173 -1.39 -3.63 29.56
N ASP A 174 -1.52 -2.68 30.49
CA ASP A 174 -2.16 -1.40 30.26
C ASP A 174 -1.11 -0.31 30.06
N TYR A 175 -1.36 0.57 29.11
CA TYR A 175 -0.51 1.68 28.74
C TYR A 175 -1.34 2.97 28.78
N GLN A 176 -0.85 4.02 29.43
CA GLN A 176 -1.57 5.29 29.62
C GLN A 176 -1.26 6.24 28.48
N ALA A 177 -2.19 6.45 27.58
CA ALA A 177 -2.23 7.56 26.63
C ALA A 177 -2.84 8.81 27.27
N THR A 178 -2.85 9.93 26.58
CA THR A 178 -3.35 11.22 27.12
C THR A 178 -4.84 11.15 27.46
N ASP A 179 -5.64 10.50 26.65
CA ASP A 179 -7.11 10.50 26.68
C ASP A 179 -7.72 9.09 26.81
N ARG A 180 -6.90 8.04 26.81
CA ARG A 180 -7.35 6.65 26.81
C ARG A 180 -6.35 5.71 27.47
N ILE A 181 -6.80 4.52 27.78
CA ILE A 181 -5.94 3.39 28.12
C ILE A 181 -5.80 2.51 26.89
N VAL A 182 -4.57 2.20 26.53
CA VAL A 182 -4.26 1.19 25.50
C VAL A 182 -3.99 -0.12 26.22
N ASN A 183 -4.86 -1.10 26.04
CA ASN A 183 -4.68 -2.45 26.59
C ASN A 183 -4.09 -3.35 25.53
N ILE A 184 -3.01 -4.05 25.87
CA ILE A 184 -2.36 -5.05 25.01
C ILE A 184 -2.56 -6.43 25.63
N LYS A 185 -3.14 -7.34 24.87
CA LYS A 185 -3.35 -8.75 25.26
C LYS A 185 -2.86 -9.71 24.19
N LYS A 186 -2.34 -10.85 24.65
CA LYS A 186 -2.03 -11.97 23.78
C LYS A 186 -3.33 -12.70 23.40
N GLU A 187 -3.57 -12.86 22.11
CA GLU A 187 -4.63 -13.68 21.55
C GLU A 187 -4.04 -14.71 20.58
N GLY A 188 -4.11 -16.00 20.97
CA GLY A 188 -3.48 -17.07 20.18
C GLY A 188 -1.97 -16.88 20.03
N LYS A 189 -1.49 -16.65 18.81
CA LYS A 189 -0.07 -16.43 18.45
C LYS A 189 0.25 -14.97 18.11
N THR A 190 -0.66 -14.05 18.41
CA THR A 190 -0.53 -12.62 18.13
C THR A 190 -0.83 -11.79 19.38
N LEU A 191 -0.68 -10.48 19.27
CA LEU A 191 -1.18 -9.52 20.25
C LEU A 191 -2.43 -8.82 19.69
N LYS A 192 -3.32 -8.41 20.57
CA LYS A 192 -4.44 -7.50 20.29
C LYS A 192 -4.21 -6.21 21.04
N MET A 193 -4.32 -5.08 20.34
CA MET A 193 -4.37 -3.73 20.90
C MET A 193 -5.81 -3.29 21.00
N THR A 194 -6.18 -2.73 22.15
CA THR A 194 -7.55 -2.25 22.41
C THR A 194 -7.48 -0.89 23.08
N ASP A 195 -8.14 0.11 22.49
CA ASP A 195 -8.31 1.43 23.09
C ASP A 195 -9.55 1.44 24.00
N LEU A 196 -9.35 1.87 25.25
CA LEU A 196 -10.38 1.95 26.27
C LEU A 196 -10.59 3.41 26.70
N VAL A 197 -11.81 3.92 26.53
CA VAL A 197 -12.27 5.20 27.09
C VAL A 197 -13.34 4.90 28.13
N ASP A 198 -13.21 5.43 29.34
CA ASP A 198 -14.10 5.13 30.47
C ASP A 198 -14.29 3.61 30.70
N LYS A 199 -13.23 2.83 30.53
CA LYS A 199 -13.19 1.37 30.62
C LYS A 199 -14.03 0.62 29.56
N LYS A 200 -14.49 1.31 28.53
CA LYS A 200 -15.22 0.70 27.40
C LYS A 200 -14.30 0.62 26.19
N GLU A 201 -14.33 -0.51 25.50
CA GLU A 201 -13.64 -0.67 24.23
C GLU A 201 -14.29 0.26 23.19
N VAL A 202 -13.48 1.13 22.61
CA VAL A 202 -13.89 2.04 21.54
C VAL A 202 -13.28 1.63 20.20
N TRP A 203 -12.15 0.91 20.24
CA TRP A 203 -11.47 0.41 19.08
C TRP A 203 -10.55 -0.74 19.43
N SER A 204 -10.32 -1.68 18.49
CA SER A 204 -9.31 -2.71 18.64
C SER A 204 -8.78 -3.21 17.29
N ALA A 205 -7.53 -3.71 17.31
CA ALA A 205 -6.90 -4.32 16.14
C ALA A 205 -5.93 -5.43 16.55
N GLU A 206 -5.75 -6.40 15.64
CA GLU A 206 -4.70 -7.40 15.74
C GLU A 206 -3.34 -6.79 15.42
N MET A 207 -2.33 -7.16 16.21
CA MET A 207 -0.95 -6.74 16.05
C MET A 207 -0.12 -7.88 15.49
N LEU A 208 0.44 -7.69 14.31
CA LEU A 208 1.27 -8.67 13.60
C LEU A 208 2.76 -8.33 13.81
N ALA A 209 3.54 -9.27 14.32
CA ALA A 209 4.95 -9.05 14.59
C ALA A 209 5.76 -8.89 13.29
N GLU A 210 6.54 -7.82 13.18
CA GLU A 210 7.55 -7.63 12.15
C GLU A 210 8.94 -8.01 12.66
N THR A 211 9.26 -7.61 13.90
CA THR A 211 10.44 -8.01 14.65
C THR A 211 10.03 -8.45 16.05
N GLU A 212 10.99 -8.76 16.92
CA GLU A 212 10.67 -9.11 18.32
C GLU A 212 9.95 -7.99 19.05
N ASP A 213 10.30 -6.73 18.80
CA ASP A 213 9.79 -5.55 19.49
C ASP A 213 8.86 -4.65 18.66
N THR A 214 8.66 -4.97 17.39
CA THR A 214 7.94 -4.12 16.43
C THR A 214 6.80 -4.88 15.78
N PHE A 215 5.62 -4.26 15.77
CA PHE A 215 4.37 -4.84 15.29
C PHE A 215 3.65 -3.87 14.35
N TYR A 216 2.89 -4.42 13.40
CA TYR A 216 1.93 -3.68 12.58
C TYR A 216 0.51 -3.97 13.02
N LEU A 217 -0.34 -2.95 12.95
CA LEU A 217 -1.79 -3.14 13.07
C LEU A 217 -2.34 -3.62 11.74
N ASN A 218 -3.14 -4.69 11.77
CA ASN A 218 -3.65 -5.35 10.56
C ASN A 218 -4.60 -4.48 9.72
N GLN A 219 -5.09 -3.37 10.26
CA GLN A 219 -6.11 -2.53 9.63
C GLN A 219 -5.59 -1.16 9.15
N ASN A 220 -4.42 -0.72 9.61
CA ASN A 220 -3.92 0.63 9.41
C ASN A 220 -2.42 0.64 9.07
N ASN A 221 -1.93 1.78 8.56
CA ASN A 221 -0.49 2.00 8.35
C ASN A 221 0.21 2.44 9.66
N ILE A 222 -0.14 1.76 10.75
CA ILE A 222 0.38 2.03 12.09
C ILE A 222 1.38 0.94 12.47
N GLN A 223 2.55 1.37 12.89
CA GLN A 223 3.59 0.53 13.46
C GLN A 223 3.71 0.83 14.95
N ILE A 224 3.73 -0.21 15.77
CA ILE A 224 3.92 -0.13 17.22
C ILE A 224 5.28 -0.71 17.55
N LYS A 225 6.12 0.06 18.23
CA LYS A 225 7.40 -0.41 18.74
C LYS A 225 7.41 -0.38 20.27
N PHE A 226 7.69 -1.53 20.88
CA PHE A 226 7.87 -1.62 22.33
C PHE A 226 9.29 -1.22 22.71
N ILE A 227 9.41 -0.31 23.66
CA ILE A 227 10.67 0.20 24.15
C ILE A 227 10.93 -0.40 25.53
N GLN A 228 12.05 -1.13 25.63
CA GLN A 228 12.47 -1.79 26.85
C GLN A 228 13.62 -1.04 27.50
N LYS A 229 13.62 -1.04 28.83
CA LYS A 229 14.74 -0.60 29.67
C LYS A 229 14.98 -1.64 30.74
N GLU A 230 16.22 -2.08 30.88
CA GLU A 230 16.64 -3.10 31.86
C GLU A 230 15.78 -4.38 31.81
N GLY A 231 15.42 -4.82 30.58
CA GLY A 231 14.63 -6.02 30.35
C GLY A 231 13.13 -5.90 30.64
N LYS A 232 12.64 -4.69 30.97
CA LYS A 232 11.22 -4.42 31.19
C LYS A 232 10.67 -3.46 30.13
N VAL A 233 9.47 -3.73 29.67
CA VAL A 233 8.78 -2.81 28.74
C VAL A 233 8.39 -1.56 29.51
N GLU A 234 8.92 -0.41 29.09
CA GLU A 234 8.68 0.89 29.71
C GLU A 234 7.53 1.64 29.01
N LYS A 235 7.51 1.58 27.70
CA LYS A 235 6.53 2.28 26.85
C LYS A 235 6.39 1.61 25.50
N LEU A 236 5.35 1.98 24.77
CA LEU A 236 5.24 1.74 23.34
C LEU A 236 5.30 3.08 22.59
N ALA A 237 5.86 3.03 21.40
CA ALA A 237 5.91 4.15 20.45
C ALA A 237 5.05 3.81 19.25
N VAL A 238 4.16 4.71 18.88
CA VAL A 238 3.24 4.59 17.75
C VAL A 238 3.77 5.42 16.59
N TYR A 239 3.94 4.79 15.45
CA TYR A 239 4.38 5.44 14.22
C TYR A 239 3.30 5.35 13.16
N GLU A 240 3.06 6.44 12.46
CA GLU A 240 2.29 6.48 11.23
C GLU A 240 3.20 6.93 10.09
N ASN A 241 3.26 6.16 9.00
CA ASN A 241 4.15 6.44 7.87
C ASN A 241 5.61 6.73 8.30
N ARG A 242 6.13 5.98 9.30
CA ARG A 242 7.45 6.16 9.93
C ARG A 242 7.63 7.44 10.76
N THR A 243 6.60 8.24 10.89
CA THR A 243 6.62 9.41 11.77
C THR A 243 6.13 9.01 13.15
N LEU A 244 6.91 9.28 14.19
CA LEU A 244 6.47 9.08 15.57
C LEU A 244 5.29 10.01 15.85
N ILE A 245 4.15 9.45 16.22
CA ILE A 245 2.93 10.21 16.53
C ILE A 245 2.61 10.20 18.02
N GLU A 246 2.96 9.15 18.75
CA GLU A 246 2.67 9.06 20.18
C GLU A 246 3.65 8.13 20.88
N GLU A 247 3.98 8.44 22.15
CA GLU A 247 4.64 7.52 23.09
C GLU A 247 3.73 7.31 24.29
N ILE A 248 3.48 6.05 24.62
CA ILE A 248 2.48 5.65 25.63
C ILE A 248 3.17 4.80 26.71
N LYS A 249 3.16 5.27 27.95
CA LYS A 249 3.84 4.60 29.07
C LYS A 249 3.07 3.38 29.56
N LYS A 250 3.79 2.30 29.85
CA LYS A 250 3.23 1.12 30.52
C LYS A 250 2.92 1.45 31.98
N ILE A 251 1.72 1.07 32.46
CA ILE A 251 1.25 1.30 33.84
C ILE A 251 0.94 0.01 34.58
N LYS A 252 0.74 -1.09 33.87
CA LYS A 252 0.55 -2.44 34.42
C LYS A 252 1.16 -3.48 33.51
#